data_38ddb6e7eb8b2f83b33a3b24805b22af
#
_entry.id   38ddb6e7eb8b2f83b33a3b24805b22af
#
_cell.length_a   1.000
_cell.length_b   1.000
_cell.length_c   1.000
_cell.angle_alpha   90.00
_cell.angle_beta   90.00
_cell.angle_gamma   90.00
#
_symmetry.space_group_name_H-M   'P 1'
#
loop_
_entity.id
_entity.type
_entity.pdbx_description
1 polymer ?
#
loop_
_entity_poly.entity_id
_entity_poly.type
_entity_poly.pdbx_seq_one_letter_code
_entity_poly.pdbx_strand_id
1 'polypeptide(L)'
;MEDTHYNVPQSKIDRVAAVYQHTGPNNSIELLRPPVYLEPNTYYGGVAGLNSTVADYFLFQQMMLNGGELNGVRFLSPRTINLMISNHIGDKDVYVWGPGYGWGLGYCILMDPGKATEHLSPGTFFWTGAYNTISWVDPVEDMVAVAMTQARPFGRVNFLKDLSAVASQAIIESHRHNPPTVMGYPIFR
;
A
#
# COMPACT_ATOMS: atom_id res chain seq x y z
N MET A 1 -3.34 6.45 15.00
CA MET A 1 -2.06 5.82 14.60
C MET A 1 -1.05 6.08 15.71
N GLU A 2 -0.97 5.18 16.67
CA GLU A 2 -0.12 5.37 17.87
C GLU A 2 1.24 4.66 17.76
N ASP A 3 1.38 3.81 16.74
CA ASP A 3 2.56 2.99 16.49
C ASP A 3 3.28 3.36 15.18
N THR A 4 3.04 4.57 14.67
CA THR A 4 3.69 5.08 13.45
C THR A 4 4.67 6.18 13.82
N HIS A 5 5.97 5.90 13.66
CA HIS A 5 7.05 6.77 14.14
C HIS A 5 8.23 6.79 13.17
N TYR A 6 8.88 7.94 13.02
CA TYR A 6 10.25 8.01 12.48
C TYR A 6 11.27 7.49 13.51
N ASN A 7 11.10 7.89 14.76
CA ASN A 7 11.90 7.42 15.87
C ASN A 7 11.00 6.61 16.80
N VAL A 8 11.18 5.31 16.78
CA VAL A 8 10.40 4.40 17.64
C VAL A 8 10.75 4.69 19.09
N PRO A 9 9.77 4.97 19.97
CA PRO A 9 10.02 5.16 21.39
C PRO A 9 10.70 3.95 22.03
N GLN A 10 11.57 4.17 23.01
CA GLN A 10 12.30 3.10 23.68
C GLN A 10 11.40 2.03 24.26
N SER A 11 10.20 2.42 24.74
CA SER A 11 9.19 1.48 25.29
C SER A 11 8.56 0.56 24.24
N LYS A 12 8.80 0.79 22.94
CA LYS A 12 8.25 0.01 21.83
C LYS A 12 9.33 -0.70 21.00
N ILE A 13 10.59 -0.55 21.38
CA ILE A 13 11.73 -1.06 20.60
C ILE A 13 11.66 -2.58 20.41
N ASP A 14 11.22 -3.32 21.39
CA ASP A 14 11.10 -4.79 21.33
C ASP A 14 10.06 -5.28 20.31
N ARG A 15 9.22 -4.38 19.82
CA ARG A 15 8.22 -4.67 18.79
C ARG A 15 8.75 -4.46 17.36
N VAL A 16 9.93 -3.91 17.22
CA VAL A 16 10.51 -3.66 15.90
C VAL A 16 10.97 -4.97 15.27
N ALA A 17 10.49 -5.26 14.07
CA ALA A 17 10.83 -6.48 13.38
C ALA A 17 12.29 -6.50 12.91
N ALA A 18 12.92 -7.67 12.98
CA ALA A 18 14.21 -7.92 12.37
C ALA A 18 14.12 -7.85 10.84
N VAL A 19 15.19 -7.43 10.18
CA VAL A 19 15.27 -7.37 8.72
C VAL A 19 16.07 -8.56 8.21
N TYR A 20 15.51 -9.26 7.23
CA TYR A 20 16.12 -10.39 6.58
C TYR A 20 16.49 -10.07 5.13
N GLN A 21 17.45 -10.80 4.60
CA GLN A 21 17.86 -10.72 3.21
C GLN A 21 17.80 -12.10 2.57
N HIS A 22 17.20 -12.15 1.38
CA HIS A 22 17.28 -13.34 0.54
C HIS A 22 18.70 -13.50 -0.01
N THR A 23 19.28 -14.68 0.18
CA THR A 23 20.62 -15.04 -0.27
C THR A 23 20.56 -16.29 -1.15
N GLY A 24 21.39 -16.30 -2.20
CA GLY A 24 21.54 -17.47 -3.07
C GLY A 24 20.31 -17.84 -3.92
N PRO A 25 20.44 -18.90 -4.73
CA PRO A 25 19.42 -19.34 -5.68
C PRO A 25 18.21 -20.02 -5.02
N ASN A 26 18.35 -20.54 -3.81
CA ASN A 26 17.33 -21.36 -3.12
C ASN A 26 16.40 -20.54 -2.21
N ASN A 27 16.34 -19.23 -2.39
CA ASN A 27 15.56 -18.32 -1.53
C ASN A 27 15.87 -18.46 -0.02
N SER A 28 17.06 -18.93 0.34
CA SER A 28 17.52 -18.88 1.72
C SER A 28 17.48 -17.45 2.24
N ILE A 29 17.16 -17.28 3.49
CA ILE A 29 17.10 -15.98 4.16
C ILE A 29 18.13 -15.93 5.28
N GLU A 30 18.79 -14.79 5.40
CA GLU A 30 19.75 -14.50 6.46
C GLU A 30 19.35 -13.22 7.18
N LEU A 31 19.67 -13.14 8.46
CA LEU A 31 19.46 -11.94 9.26
C LEU A 31 20.39 -10.84 8.75
N LEU A 32 19.80 -9.77 8.19
CA LEU A 32 20.54 -8.62 7.70
C LEU A 32 20.76 -7.58 8.82
N ARG A 33 19.73 -7.33 9.61
CA ARG A 33 19.75 -6.36 10.68
C ARG A 33 18.83 -6.80 11.82
N PRO A 34 19.37 -6.91 13.05
CA PRO A 34 18.52 -7.13 14.23
C PRO A 34 17.59 -5.94 14.46
N PRO A 35 16.53 -6.12 15.24
CA PRO A 35 15.57 -5.05 15.54
C PRO A 35 16.15 -4.06 16.56
N VAL A 36 17.22 -3.36 16.16
CA VAL A 36 17.89 -2.39 17.02
C VAL A 36 18.00 -1.06 16.29
N TYR A 37 17.47 -0.01 16.86
CA TYR A 37 17.69 1.37 16.46
C TYR A 37 18.69 1.99 17.39
N LEU A 38 19.87 2.25 16.88
CA LEU A 38 20.99 2.75 17.68
C LEU A 38 21.01 4.26 17.79
N GLU A 39 20.51 4.93 16.75
CA GLU A 39 20.56 6.40 16.66
C GLU A 39 19.19 6.95 16.22
N PRO A 40 18.74 8.05 16.84
CA PRO A 40 17.54 8.75 16.37
C PRO A 40 17.75 9.31 14.96
N ASN A 41 16.73 9.20 14.12
CA ASN A 41 16.74 9.88 12.84
C ASN A 41 16.70 11.39 13.05
N THR A 42 17.61 12.11 12.44
CA THR A 42 17.64 13.57 12.41
C THR A 42 17.03 14.13 11.13
N TYR A 43 16.79 13.28 10.13
CA TYR A 43 16.17 13.62 8.87
C TYR A 43 14.84 12.86 8.69
N TYR A 44 13.78 13.61 8.45
CA TYR A 44 12.41 13.09 8.25
C TYR A 44 12.06 13.14 6.77
N GLY A 45 12.52 12.14 6.02
CA GLY A 45 12.32 12.09 4.57
C GLY A 45 10.91 11.66 4.18
N GLY A 46 10.34 12.29 3.15
CA GLY A 46 9.01 11.92 2.63
C GLY A 46 8.97 10.60 1.86
N VAL A 47 10.14 9.98 1.59
CA VAL A 47 10.25 8.75 0.79
C VAL A 47 10.34 7.50 1.66
N ALA A 48 11.03 7.58 2.79
CA ALA A 48 11.29 6.43 3.66
C ALA A 48 11.61 6.88 5.09
N GLY A 49 11.60 5.92 6.03
CA GLY A 49 12.01 6.14 7.43
C GLY A 49 10.91 5.95 8.45
N LEU A 50 9.65 5.92 8.04
CA LEU A 50 8.55 5.59 8.94
C LEU A 50 8.55 4.10 9.28
N ASN A 51 8.39 3.82 10.57
CA ASN A 51 8.05 2.52 11.10
C ASN A 51 6.57 2.53 11.46
N SER A 52 5.84 1.50 11.14
CA SER A 52 4.40 1.41 11.38
C SER A 52 4.01 -0.03 11.68
N THR A 53 2.75 -0.21 12.02
CA THR A 53 2.09 -1.52 12.14
C THR A 53 1.04 -1.68 11.05
N VAL A 54 0.65 -2.94 10.76
CA VAL A 54 -0.46 -3.23 9.85
C VAL A 54 -1.73 -2.51 10.29
N ALA A 55 -2.03 -2.51 11.60
CA ALA A 55 -3.23 -1.87 12.13
C ALA A 55 -3.24 -0.34 11.91
N ASP A 56 -2.12 0.33 12.19
CA ASP A 56 -2.01 1.78 11.99
C ASP A 56 -2.09 2.14 10.50
N TYR A 57 -1.37 1.41 9.67
CA TYR A 57 -1.36 1.70 8.24
C TYR A 57 -2.71 1.38 7.58
N PHE A 58 -3.42 0.36 8.08
CA PHE A 58 -4.80 0.08 7.70
C PHE A 58 -5.72 1.26 7.96
N LEU A 59 -5.61 1.91 9.13
CA LEU A 59 -6.42 3.10 9.44
C LEU A 59 -6.19 4.24 8.44
N PHE A 60 -4.95 4.44 8.00
CA PHE A 60 -4.63 5.43 6.98
C PHE A 60 -5.27 5.08 5.63
N GLN A 61 -5.17 3.82 5.19
CA GLN A 61 -5.76 3.37 3.93
C GLN A 61 -7.30 3.38 4.00
N GLN A 62 -7.88 3.05 5.14
CA GLN A 62 -9.33 3.15 5.37
C GLN A 62 -9.82 4.60 5.28
N MET A 63 -9.06 5.55 5.82
CA MET A 63 -9.34 6.98 5.68
C MET A 63 -9.33 7.39 4.20
N MET A 64 -8.39 6.88 3.41
CA MET A 64 -8.32 7.12 1.97
C MET A 64 -9.55 6.54 1.25
N LEU A 65 -9.94 5.29 1.54
CA LEU A 65 -11.14 4.64 0.99
C LEU A 65 -12.41 5.41 1.32
N ASN A 66 -12.52 5.91 2.54
CA ASN A 66 -13.67 6.71 3.00
C ASN A 66 -13.70 8.16 2.44
N GLY A 67 -12.87 8.47 1.46
CA GLY A 67 -12.83 9.82 0.86
C GLY A 67 -12.29 10.90 1.79
N GLY A 68 -11.36 10.54 2.67
CA GLY A 68 -10.63 11.45 3.55
C GLY A 68 -11.18 11.57 4.96
N GLU A 69 -12.02 10.64 5.40
CA GLU A 69 -12.63 10.65 6.74
C GLU A 69 -12.40 9.33 7.47
N LEU A 70 -12.19 9.39 8.77
CA LEU A 70 -12.09 8.22 9.63
C LEU A 70 -12.72 8.52 10.99
N ASN A 71 -13.60 7.63 11.46
CA ASN A 71 -14.29 7.73 12.76
C ASN A 71 -14.97 9.09 13.00
N GLY A 72 -15.60 9.66 11.95
CA GLY A 72 -16.28 10.96 12.02
C GLY A 72 -15.33 12.17 11.96
N VAL A 73 -14.01 11.96 11.84
CA VAL A 73 -13.03 13.04 11.70
C VAL A 73 -12.58 13.15 10.24
N ARG A 74 -12.73 14.33 9.64
CA ARG A 74 -12.26 14.62 8.30
C ARG A 74 -10.82 15.12 8.32
N PHE A 75 -9.94 14.37 7.67
CA PHE A 75 -8.52 14.70 7.51
C PHE A 75 -8.25 15.38 6.16
N LEU A 76 -8.90 14.90 5.10
CA LEU A 76 -8.74 15.41 3.74
C LEU A 76 -10.12 15.62 3.10
N SER A 77 -10.22 16.56 2.18
CA SER A 77 -11.43 16.70 1.38
C SER A 77 -11.56 15.56 0.37
N PRO A 78 -12.79 15.15 -0.03
CA PRO A 78 -12.96 14.18 -1.10
C PRO A 78 -12.27 14.60 -2.42
N ARG A 79 -12.24 15.90 -2.71
CA ARG A 79 -11.53 16.43 -3.89
C ARG A 79 -10.02 16.24 -3.80
N THR A 80 -9.45 16.38 -2.60
CA THR A 80 -8.03 16.10 -2.37
C THR A 80 -7.72 14.62 -2.59
N ILE A 81 -8.56 13.73 -2.06
CA ILE A 81 -8.42 12.27 -2.30
C ILE A 81 -8.49 11.98 -3.80
N ASN A 82 -9.50 12.49 -4.50
CA ASN A 82 -9.62 12.29 -5.96
C ASN A 82 -8.40 12.80 -6.72
N LEU A 83 -7.83 13.95 -6.33
CA LEU A 83 -6.59 14.43 -6.91
C LEU A 83 -5.43 13.48 -6.65
N MET A 84 -5.29 12.96 -5.44
CA MET A 84 -4.21 12.05 -5.06
C MET A 84 -4.24 10.73 -5.84
N ILE A 85 -5.45 10.21 -6.13
CA ILE A 85 -5.62 8.94 -6.85
C ILE A 85 -5.94 9.11 -8.34
N SER A 86 -5.78 10.31 -8.89
CA SER A 86 -5.88 10.55 -10.34
C SER A 86 -4.54 10.29 -11.04
N ASN A 87 -4.59 9.79 -12.26
CA ASN A 87 -3.38 9.60 -13.06
C ASN A 87 -2.83 10.94 -13.56
N HIS A 88 -1.63 11.32 -13.13
CA HIS A 88 -0.96 12.58 -13.49
C HIS A 88 0.13 12.42 -14.57
N ILE A 89 0.40 11.20 -15.02
CA ILE A 89 1.46 10.93 -16.02
C ILE A 89 0.94 10.64 -17.43
N GLY A 90 -0.41 10.71 -17.61
CA GLY A 90 -1.04 10.43 -18.92
C GLY A 90 -0.83 8.97 -19.33
N ASP A 91 -0.38 8.76 -20.54
CA ASP A 91 -0.13 7.45 -21.21
C ASP A 91 1.27 6.89 -20.98
N LYS A 92 2.05 7.52 -20.10
CA LYS A 92 3.37 7.00 -19.78
C LYS A 92 3.25 5.80 -18.82
N ASP A 93 4.07 4.79 -19.08
CA ASP A 93 4.17 3.63 -18.19
C ASP A 93 4.85 3.99 -16.87
N VAL A 94 4.38 3.40 -15.79
CA VAL A 94 5.08 3.44 -14.50
C VAL A 94 6.29 2.53 -14.61
N TYR A 95 7.49 3.08 -14.53
CA TYR A 95 8.76 2.40 -14.82
C TYR A 95 8.91 1.04 -14.12
N VAL A 96 8.52 0.93 -12.85
CA VAL A 96 8.69 -0.31 -12.07
C VAL A 96 7.55 -1.31 -12.24
N TRP A 97 6.42 -0.89 -12.83
CA TRP A 97 5.21 -1.71 -12.95
C TRP A 97 4.84 -2.02 -14.40
N GLY A 98 5.29 -1.19 -15.35
CA GLY A 98 5.01 -1.36 -16.77
C GLY A 98 3.63 -0.85 -17.20
N PRO A 99 3.08 -1.41 -18.29
CA PRO A 99 1.82 -0.98 -18.86
C PRO A 99 0.61 -1.30 -17.97
N GLY A 100 -0.45 -0.54 -18.14
CA GLY A 100 -1.71 -0.73 -17.40
C GLY A 100 -1.78 0.03 -16.09
N TYR A 101 -0.73 0.76 -15.72
CA TYR A 101 -0.69 1.56 -14.51
C TYR A 101 -0.53 3.05 -14.81
N GLY A 102 -1.06 3.88 -13.91
CA GLY A 102 -0.85 5.32 -13.83
C GLY A 102 -0.19 5.70 -12.51
N TRP A 103 0.08 6.98 -12.34
CA TRP A 103 0.70 7.51 -11.14
C TRP A 103 -0.05 8.73 -10.61
N GLY A 104 -0.46 8.66 -9.34
CA GLY A 104 -1.10 9.74 -8.60
C GLY A 104 -0.10 10.53 -7.75
N LEU A 105 -0.59 11.12 -6.68
CA LEU A 105 0.26 11.79 -5.69
C LEU A 105 0.60 10.79 -4.55
N GLY A 106 1.65 9.99 -4.79
CA GLY A 106 2.14 8.98 -3.84
C GLY A 106 1.54 7.58 -4.01
N TYR A 107 0.73 7.34 -5.05
CA TYR A 107 0.14 6.05 -5.35
C TYR A 107 0.34 5.64 -6.81
N CYS A 108 0.62 4.38 -7.03
CA CYS A 108 0.40 3.70 -8.29
C CYS A 108 -1.09 3.38 -8.44
N ILE A 109 -1.63 3.55 -9.62
CA ILE A 109 -3.06 3.38 -9.90
C ILE A 109 -3.22 2.33 -10.97
N LEU A 110 -4.03 1.31 -10.74
CA LEU A 110 -4.37 0.31 -11.74
C LEU A 110 -5.39 0.91 -12.72
N MET A 111 -4.95 1.16 -13.96
CA MET A 111 -5.78 1.76 -15.00
C MET A 111 -6.42 0.72 -15.90
N ASP A 112 -5.66 -0.32 -16.28
CA ASP A 112 -6.08 -1.38 -17.19
C ASP A 112 -5.60 -2.74 -16.67
N PRO A 113 -6.46 -3.50 -15.96
CA PRO A 113 -6.09 -4.81 -15.41
C PRO A 113 -5.64 -5.82 -16.45
N GLY A 114 -6.15 -5.72 -17.68
CA GLY A 114 -5.78 -6.62 -18.76
C GLY A 114 -4.33 -6.43 -19.20
N LYS A 115 -3.86 -5.17 -19.29
CA LYS A 115 -2.47 -4.87 -19.59
C LYS A 115 -1.55 -5.14 -18.40
N ALA A 116 -2.01 -4.84 -17.19
CA ALA A 116 -1.25 -5.05 -15.95
C ALA A 116 -1.18 -6.52 -15.54
N THR A 117 -2.07 -7.37 -16.07
CA THR A 117 -2.24 -8.79 -15.64
C THR A 117 -2.53 -8.92 -14.14
N GLU A 118 -3.46 -8.08 -13.64
CA GLU A 118 -3.86 -8.04 -12.23
C GLU A 118 -5.29 -8.51 -12.02
N HIS A 119 -5.56 -9.03 -10.82
CA HIS A 119 -6.88 -9.48 -10.39
C HIS A 119 -7.72 -8.38 -9.73
N LEU A 120 -7.12 -7.21 -9.47
CA LEU A 120 -7.77 -6.09 -8.80
C LEU A 120 -8.61 -5.27 -9.77
N SER A 121 -9.49 -4.43 -9.24
CA SER A 121 -10.38 -3.59 -10.04
C SER A 121 -9.64 -2.37 -10.63
N PRO A 122 -10.08 -1.86 -11.80
CA PRO A 122 -9.61 -0.56 -12.26
C PRO A 122 -9.86 0.53 -11.21
N GLY A 123 -8.89 1.40 -11.02
CA GLY A 123 -8.94 2.43 -9.98
C GLY A 123 -8.38 2.00 -8.64
N THR A 124 -8.03 0.74 -8.46
CA THR A 124 -7.23 0.33 -7.29
C THR A 124 -5.95 1.14 -7.21
N PHE A 125 -5.66 1.68 -6.05
CA PHE A 125 -4.44 2.43 -5.80
C PHE A 125 -3.61 1.79 -4.70
N PHE A 126 -2.31 1.80 -4.87
CA PHE A 126 -1.39 1.04 -4.02
C PHE A 126 0.02 1.60 -4.05
N TRP A 127 0.84 1.17 -3.13
CA TRP A 127 2.29 1.23 -3.22
C TRP A 127 2.95 0.14 -2.38
N THR A 128 4.25 -0.01 -2.58
CA THR A 128 5.06 -1.04 -1.94
C THR A 128 6.29 -0.44 -1.28
N GLY A 129 6.89 -1.19 -0.35
CA GLY A 129 8.13 -0.82 0.30
C GLY A 129 9.30 -1.73 -0.05
N ALA A 130 10.52 -1.21 0.13
CA ALA A 130 11.76 -1.92 -0.19
C ALA A 130 11.95 -3.23 0.58
N TYR A 131 11.22 -3.44 1.66
CA TYR A 131 11.24 -4.66 2.47
C TYR A 131 10.05 -5.59 2.20
N ASN A 132 9.42 -5.47 1.00
CA ASN A 132 8.22 -6.21 0.60
C ASN A 132 7.01 -5.94 1.52
N THR A 133 6.88 -4.72 2.00
CA THR A 133 5.61 -4.23 2.53
C THR A 133 4.71 -3.83 1.38
N ILE A 134 3.40 -4.01 1.53
CA ILE A 134 2.42 -3.69 0.51
C ILE A 134 1.12 -3.24 1.14
N SER A 135 0.46 -2.30 0.49
CA SER A 135 -0.94 -1.98 0.74
C SER A 135 -1.63 -1.61 -0.55
N TRP A 136 -2.91 -1.93 -0.65
CA TRP A 136 -3.77 -1.42 -1.70
C TRP A 136 -5.15 -1.09 -1.16
N VAL A 137 -5.81 -0.23 -1.89
CA VAL A 137 -7.22 0.11 -1.70
C VAL A 137 -7.92 -0.15 -3.03
N ASP A 138 -8.92 -1.01 -3.01
CA ASP A 138 -9.82 -1.26 -4.15
C ASP A 138 -11.17 -0.59 -3.87
N PRO A 139 -11.43 0.59 -4.46
CA PRO A 139 -12.68 1.32 -4.20
C PRO A 139 -13.91 0.65 -4.81
N VAL A 140 -13.74 -0.23 -5.80
CA VAL A 140 -14.85 -0.94 -6.42
C VAL A 140 -15.36 -2.04 -5.49
N GLU A 141 -14.45 -2.74 -4.85
CA GLU A 141 -14.78 -3.84 -3.93
C GLU A 141 -14.89 -3.38 -2.46
N ASP A 142 -14.78 -2.08 -2.20
CA ASP A 142 -14.79 -1.50 -0.85
C ASP A 142 -13.75 -2.18 0.06
N MET A 143 -12.56 -2.43 -0.48
CA MET A 143 -11.55 -3.27 0.15
C MET A 143 -10.26 -2.51 0.44
N VAL A 144 -9.72 -2.72 1.63
CA VAL A 144 -8.37 -2.33 2.02
C VAL A 144 -7.57 -3.57 2.37
N ALA A 145 -6.36 -3.65 1.86
CA ALA A 145 -5.40 -4.69 2.25
C ALA A 145 -4.06 -4.09 2.63
N VAL A 146 -3.47 -4.63 3.67
CA VAL A 146 -2.12 -4.28 4.15
C VAL A 146 -1.39 -5.54 4.54
N ALA A 147 -0.19 -5.72 4.00
CA ALA A 147 0.69 -6.80 4.42
C ALA A 147 2.12 -6.27 4.60
N MET A 148 2.76 -6.70 5.65
CA MET A 148 4.10 -6.24 6.00
C MET A 148 5.04 -7.42 6.20
N THR A 149 6.15 -7.40 5.47
CA THR A 149 7.30 -8.26 5.71
C THR A 149 8.52 -7.38 5.96
N GLN A 150 9.63 -8.00 6.35
CA GLN A 150 10.91 -7.31 6.51
C GLN A 150 12.00 -8.10 5.81
N ALA A 151 11.81 -8.36 4.51
CA ALA A 151 12.72 -9.14 3.67
C ALA A 151 13.19 -8.35 2.44
N ARG A 152 14.47 -8.47 2.07
CA ARG A 152 15.10 -7.82 0.90
C ARG A 152 15.66 -8.85 -0.08
N PRO A 153 15.91 -8.48 -1.35
CA PRO A 153 15.44 -7.25 -2.01
C PRO A 153 13.96 -7.31 -2.33
N PHE A 154 13.37 -6.14 -2.61
CA PHE A 154 12.03 -6.06 -3.17
C PHE A 154 11.95 -6.83 -4.50
N GLY A 155 10.81 -7.48 -4.76
CA GLY A 155 10.57 -8.21 -6.01
C GLY A 155 11.29 -9.55 -6.14
N ARG A 156 12.02 -10.03 -5.12
CA ARG A 156 12.61 -11.39 -5.12
C ARG A 156 11.54 -12.48 -5.10
N VAL A 157 10.40 -12.20 -4.49
CA VAL A 157 9.22 -13.04 -4.47
C VAL A 157 8.03 -12.22 -5.00
N ASN A 158 7.09 -12.88 -5.67
CA ASN A 158 5.88 -12.23 -6.22
C ASN A 158 4.83 -11.91 -5.14
N PHE A 159 5.28 -11.48 -3.98
CA PHE A 159 4.44 -11.35 -2.80
C PHE A 159 3.18 -10.51 -3.04
N LEU A 160 3.30 -9.40 -3.79
CA LEU A 160 2.14 -8.57 -4.14
C LEU A 160 1.13 -9.36 -4.99
N LYS A 161 1.58 -9.92 -6.12
CA LYS A 161 0.69 -10.62 -7.06
C LYS A 161 0.05 -11.85 -6.46
N ASP A 162 0.83 -12.62 -5.70
CA ASP A 162 0.33 -13.81 -5.02
C ASP A 162 -0.71 -13.43 -3.96
N LEU A 163 -0.45 -12.39 -3.17
CA LEU A 163 -1.37 -11.93 -2.13
C LEU A 163 -2.64 -11.31 -2.73
N SER A 164 -2.53 -10.48 -3.78
CA SER A 164 -3.70 -9.89 -4.44
C SER A 164 -4.57 -10.96 -5.10
N ALA A 165 -3.96 -11.98 -5.71
CA ALA A 165 -4.68 -13.11 -6.30
C ALA A 165 -5.46 -13.90 -5.23
N VAL A 166 -4.82 -14.22 -4.11
CA VAL A 166 -5.49 -14.94 -3.00
C VAL A 166 -6.58 -14.10 -2.35
N ALA A 167 -6.32 -12.80 -2.12
CA ALA A 167 -7.31 -11.89 -1.53
C ALA A 167 -8.54 -11.75 -2.47
N SER A 168 -8.32 -11.64 -3.78
CA SER A 168 -9.41 -11.54 -4.76
C SER A 168 -10.27 -12.80 -4.82
N GLN A 169 -9.71 -13.98 -4.55
CA GLN A 169 -10.46 -15.22 -4.47
C GLN A 169 -11.44 -15.29 -3.29
N ALA A 170 -11.24 -14.45 -2.26
CA ALA A 170 -12.16 -14.35 -1.13
C ALA A 170 -13.43 -13.53 -1.47
N ILE A 171 -13.43 -12.80 -2.57
CA ILE A 171 -14.58 -12.01 -3.03
C ILE A 171 -15.55 -12.96 -3.74
N ILE A 172 -16.65 -13.28 -3.08
CA ILE A 172 -17.70 -14.15 -3.63
C ILE A 172 -18.81 -13.39 -4.35
N GLU A 173 -18.99 -12.11 -3.97
CA GLU A 173 -19.93 -11.18 -4.62
C GLU A 173 -19.19 -9.87 -4.90
N SER A 174 -19.00 -9.56 -6.17
CA SER A 174 -18.27 -8.34 -6.57
C SER A 174 -19.20 -7.14 -6.67
N HIS A 175 -18.75 -6.01 -6.18
CA HIS A 175 -19.42 -4.71 -6.33
C HIS A 175 -19.18 -4.05 -7.70
N ARG A 176 -18.47 -4.70 -8.62
CA ARG A 176 -18.10 -4.17 -9.93
C ARG A 176 -19.29 -3.66 -10.75
N HIS A 177 -20.46 -4.30 -10.62
CA HIS A 177 -21.68 -3.91 -11.33
C HIS A 177 -22.60 -2.97 -10.52
N ASN A 178 -22.31 -2.81 -9.23
CA ASN A 178 -23.01 -1.89 -8.34
C ASN A 178 -22.02 -1.30 -7.33
N PRO A 179 -21.07 -0.47 -7.81
CA PRO A 179 -20.02 0.05 -6.95
C PRO A 179 -20.61 0.85 -5.79
N PRO A 180 -20.07 0.71 -4.58
CA PRO A 180 -20.51 1.48 -3.44
C PRO A 180 -20.38 2.97 -3.73
N THR A 181 -21.38 3.74 -3.34
CA THR A 181 -21.38 5.19 -3.51
C THR A 181 -20.68 5.81 -2.33
N VAL A 182 -19.45 6.24 -2.51
CA VAL A 182 -18.79 7.08 -1.50
C VAL A 182 -19.37 8.49 -1.63
N MET A 183 -20.17 8.90 -0.66
CA MET A 183 -20.80 10.23 -0.57
C MET A 183 -21.56 10.72 -1.82
N GLY A 184 -22.28 9.82 -2.50
CA GLY A 184 -23.14 10.20 -3.63
C GLY A 184 -22.40 10.54 -4.93
N TYR A 185 -21.11 10.32 -5.00
CA TYR A 185 -20.34 10.45 -6.24
C TYR A 185 -19.97 9.05 -6.76
N PRO A 186 -20.31 8.72 -8.02
CA PRO A 186 -19.76 7.52 -8.65
C PRO A 186 -18.25 7.68 -8.76
N ILE A 187 -17.53 6.70 -8.23
CA ILE A 187 -16.07 6.77 -8.16
C ILE A 187 -15.43 6.72 -9.54
N PHE A 188 -16.14 6.21 -10.56
CA PHE A 188 -15.69 6.26 -11.97
C PHE A 188 -16.86 6.17 -12.95
N ARG A 189 -16.93 7.12 -13.85
CA ARG A 189 -17.41 6.98 -15.22
C ARG A 189 -16.29 7.31 -16.17
#